data_99a251d28c362994a10f47d4f55a1574
#
_entry.id   99a251d28c362994a10f47d4f55a1574
#
_cell.length_a   1.000
_cell.length_b   1.000
_cell.length_c   1.000
_cell.angle_alpha   90.00
_cell.angle_beta   90.00
_cell.angle_gamma   90.00
#
_symmetry.space_group_name_H-M   'P 1'
#
loop_
_entity.id
_entity.type
_entity.pdbx_description
1 polymer ?
#
loop_
_entity_poly.entity_id
_entity_poly.type
_entity_poly.pdbx_seq_one_letter_code
_entity_poly.pdbx_strand_id
1 'polypeptide(L)'
;MNNALDVKNLCKTYIVNKRQNNVLKNVNFTIREGEMVAVMGPSGSGKSTLLYTVSGMDSITAGDSMFYGKNIGELNVNALADLRLDDMGFIFQQMYMLKNLTVVDNIILPAYQSKKGDESRKKILRRGQDLMRKLGIIEISDNDINEVSGGQLQRACICRSMINNPKMIFADEPTGALNRTASDEVMSELIKINLEGTTIMLVTHDVKVAAKCSRVLYIVDGNIKGEYNLDNAGSDIRPIERERELNNWLMEMGW
;
A
#
# COMPACT_ATOMS: atom_id res chain seq x y z
N MET A 1 -2.35 18.12 -12.78
CA MET A 1 -2.56 17.07 -11.77
C MET A 1 -1.39 17.11 -10.81
N ASN A 2 -1.63 17.06 -9.53
CA ASN A 2 -0.56 17.10 -8.52
C ASN A 2 0.05 15.70 -8.33
N ASN A 3 1.32 15.64 -7.93
CA ASN A 3 1.95 14.38 -7.57
C ASN A 3 1.65 14.05 -6.09
N ALA A 4 1.15 12.85 -5.83
CA ALA A 4 1.05 12.29 -4.48
C ALA A 4 2.43 11.85 -3.98
N LEU A 5 3.23 11.25 -4.87
CA LEU A 5 4.60 10.82 -4.60
C LEU A 5 5.50 11.23 -5.77
N ASP A 6 6.64 11.86 -5.47
CA ASP A 6 7.70 12.18 -6.44
C ASP A 6 9.05 11.69 -5.88
N VAL A 7 9.64 10.69 -6.53
CA VAL A 7 10.85 10.00 -6.10
C VAL A 7 11.99 10.30 -7.06
N LYS A 8 13.09 10.81 -6.53
CA LYS A 8 14.27 11.22 -7.33
C LYS A 8 15.54 10.64 -6.78
N ASN A 9 16.28 9.95 -7.66
CA ASN A 9 17.60 9.38 -7.39
C ASN A 9 17.66 8.55 -6.10
N LEU A 10 16.55 7.89 -5.75
CA LEU A 10 16.42 7.18 -4.49
C LEU A 10 17.33 5.98 -4.44
N CYS A 11 18.17 5.92 -3.39
CA CYS A 11 19.05 4.81 -3.09
C CYS A 11 18.79 4.26 -1.69
N LYS A 12 18.86 2.94 -1.56
CA LYS A 12 18.83 2.26 -0.27
C LYS A 12 19.94 1.25 -0.16
N THR A 13 20.79 1.42 0.85
CA THR A 13 21.92 0.54 1.15
C THR A 13 21.78 0.04 2.59
N TYR A 14 21.90 -1.27 2.77
CA TYR A 14 22.04 -1.89 4.09
C TYR A 14 23.50 -2.30 4.33
N ILE A 15 23.96 -2.13 5.55
CA ILE A 15 25.28 -2.59 5.98
C ILE A 15 25.07 -3.78 6.91
N VAL A 16 25.41 -4.98 6.41
CA VAL A 16 25.30 -6.24 7.18
C VAL A 16 26.70 -6.87 7.24
N ASN A 17 27.19 -7.15 8.45
CA ASN A 17 28.52 -7.73 8.67
C ASN A 17 29.65 -6.99 7.91
N LYS A 18 29.64 -5.65 7.95
CA LYS A 18 30.59 -4.75 7.25
C LYS A 18 30.54 -4.85 5.71
N ARG A 19 29.55 -5.53 5.15
CA ARG A 19 29.33 -5.57 3.69
C ARG A 19 28.17 -4.67 3.33
N GLN A 20 28.35 -3.88 2.27
CA GLN A 20 27.32 -3.03 1.70
C GLN A 20 26.46 -3.85 0.74
N ASN A 21 25.14 -3.76 0.93
CA ASN A 21 24.14 -4.31 0.01
C ASN A 21 23.26 -3.17 -0.52
N ASN A 22 23.47 -2.78 -1.76
CA ASN A 22 22.74 -1.72 -2.45
C ASN A 22 21.43 -2.32 -3.01
N VAL A 23 20.34 -2.17 -2.27
CA VAL A 23 19.03 -2.75 -2.63
C VAL A 23 18.27 -1.86 -3.61
N LEU A 24 18.30 -0.53 -3.43
CA LEU A 24 17.74 0.42 -4.39
C LEU A 24 18.85 1.27 -4.99
N LYS A 25 18.80 1.48 -6.32
CA LYS A 25 19.87 2.10 -7.08
C LYS A 25 19.32 3.17 -8.00
N ASN A 26 19.34 4.43 -7.57
CA ASN A 26 18.96 5.59 -8.38
C ASN A 26 17.52 5.46 -8.94
N VAL A 27 16.55 5.10 -8.08
CA VAL A 27 15.15 4.92 -8.47
C VAL A 27 14.48 6.26 -8.68
N ASN A 28 13.78 6.40 -9.80
CA ASN A 28 13.05 7.60 -10.19
C ASN A 28 11.66 7.21 -10.69
N PHE A 29 10.61 7.79 -10.11
CA PHE A 29 9.23 7.67 -10.58
C PHE A 29 8.33 8.67 -9.86
N THR A 30 7.12 8.88 -10.39
CA THR A 30 6.07 9.69 -9.77
C THR A 30 4.79 8.89 -9.67
N ILE A 31 3.96 9.18 -8.67
CA ILE A 31 2.56 8.71 -8.58
C ILE A 31 1.67 9.93 -8.47
N ARG A 32 0.64 10.01 -9.31
CA ARG A 32 -0.33 11.12 -9.30
C ARG A 32 -1.38 10.92 -8.21
N GLU A 33 -1.99 12.02 -7.76
CA GLU A 33 -3.15 11.95 -6.87
C GLU A 33 -4.27 11.12 -7.49
N GLY A 34 -4.85 10.19 -6.71
CA GLY A 34 -5.91 9.28 -7.13
C GLY A 34 -5.46 8.12 -8.03
N GLU A 35 -4.16 8.00 -8.34
CA GLU A 35 -3.63 6.90 -9.14
C GLU A 35 -3.51 5.60 -8.29
N MET A 36 -3.79 4.45 -8.90
CA MET A 36 -3.52 3.14 -8.32
C MET A 36 -2.38 2.47 -9.08
N VAL A 37 -1.21 2.36 -8.45
CA VAL A 37 0.03 1.86 -9.07
C VAL A 37 0.46 0.55 -8.45
N ALA A 38 0.74 -0.45 -9.28
CA ALA A 38 1.37 -1.70 -8.85
C ALA A 38 2.89 -1.64 -9.06
N VAL A 39 3.66 -2.20 -8.12
CA VAL A 39 5.09 -2.46 -8.26
C VAL A 39 5.29 -3.95 -8.39
N MET A 40 5.82 -4.38 -9.53
CA MET A 40 6.13 -5.78 -9.84
C MET A 40 7.62 -5.99 -10.04
N GLY A 41 8.07 -7.22 -9.93
CA GLY A 41 9.48 -7.62 -10.14
C GLY A 41 9.78 -8.95 -9.48
N PRO A 42 10.90 -9.61 -9.83
CA PRO A 42 11.31 -10.90 -9.26
C PRO A 42 11.49 -10.83 -7.74
N SER A 43 11.54 -11.98 -7.09
CA SER A 43 11.85 -12.05 -5.66
C SER A 43 13.23 -11.44 -5.39
N GLY A 44 13.35 -10.63 -4.34
CA GLY A 44 14.61 -9.95 -4.00
C GLY A 44 14.94 -8.71 -4.84
N SER A 45 14.11 -8.28 -5.79
CA SER A 45 14.35 -7.09 -6.62
C SER A 45 14.27 -5.74 -5.88
N GLY A 46 13.79 -5.72 -4.63
CA GLY A 46 13.70 -4.51 -3.79
C GLY A 46 12.30 -3.90 -3.70
N LYS A 47 11.22 -4.58 -4.10
CA LYS A 47 9.83 -4.07 -4.10
C LYS A 47 9.37 -3.56 -2.72
N SER A 48 9.39 -4.43 -1.71
CA SER A 48 8.98 -4.05 -0.34
C SER A 48 9.92 -3.01 0.24
N THR A 49 11.24 -3.10 -0.06
CA THR A 49 12.20 -2.07 0.32
C THR A 49 11.84 -0.72 -0.29
N LEU A 50 11.45 -0.70 -1.57
CA LEU A 50 11.00 0.53 -2.24
C LEU A 50 9.78 1.11 -1.52
N LEU A 51 8.74 0.30 -1.29
CA LEU A 51 7.52 0.73 -0.60
C LEU A 51 7.82 1.29 0.80
N TYR A 52 8.67 0.61 1.59
CA TYR A 52 9.00 1.07 2.94
C TYR A 52 9.90 2.31 2.94
N THR A 53 10.81 2.43 1.97
CA THR A 53 11.69 3.59 1.88
C THR A 53 10.92 4.84 1.45
N VAL A 54 10.04 4.75 0.43
CA VAL A 54 9.28 5.91 -0.05
C VAL A 54 8.17 6.35 0.89
N SER A 55 7.71 5.47 1.79
CA SER A 55 6.73 5.78 2.83
C SER A 55 7.36 6.23 4.16
N GLY A 56 8.70 6.27 4.23
CA GLY A 56 9.42 6.63 5.44
C GLY A 56 9.30 5.61 6.58
N MET A 57 8.91 4.36 6.29
CA MET A 57 9.00 3.27 7.26
C MET A 57 10.45 2.80 7.42
N ASP A 58 11.24 2.96 6.37
CA ASP A 58 12.68 2.76 6.39
C ASP A 58 13.40 4.03 5.92
N SER A 59 14.62 4.25 6.40
CA SER A 59 15.40 5.45 6.11
C SER A 59 15.91 5.46 4.66
N ILE A 60 15.94 6.63 4.05
CA ILE A 60 16.58 6.88 2.76
C ILE A 60 18.10 6.93 2.96
N THR A 61 18.89 6.29 2.07
CA THR A 61 20.37 6.40 2.08
C THR A 61 20.83 7.60 1.26
N ALA A 62 20.22 7.83 0.09
CA ALA A 62 20.45 9.01 -0.75
C ALA A 62 19.27 9.23 -1.68
N GLY A 63 19.14 10.44 -2.24
CA GLY A 63 18.02 10.87 -3.07
C GLY A 63 16.84 11.35 -2.24
N ASP A 64 15.71 11.61 -2.90
CA ASP A 64 14.55 12.26 -2.32
C ASP A 64 13.27 11.44 -2.52
N SER A 65 12.38 11.52 -1.55
CA SER A 65 10.99 11.07 -1.66
C SER A 65 10.06 12.19 -1.17
N MET A 66 9.35 12.79 -2.12
CA MET A 66 8.41 13.89 -1.86
C MET A 66 7.01 13.33 -1.74
N PHE A 67 6.42 13.35 -0.56
CA PHE A 67 5.04 12.96 -0.29
C PHE A 67 4.16 14.20 -0.22
N TYR A 68 3.28 14.40 -1.21
CA TYR A 68 2.44 15.60 -1.34
C TYR A 68 3.25 16.89 -1.12
N GLY A 69 4.44 16.98 -1.76
CA GLY A 69 5.33 18.13 -1.69
C GLY A 69 6.18 18.24 -0.42
N LYS A 70 6.11 17.28 0.51
CA LYS A 70 6.96 17.21 1.71
C LYS A 70 8.09 16.20 1.51
N ASN A 71 9.35 16.62 1.66
CA ASN A 71 10.49 15.68 1.62
C ASN A 71 10.51 14.84 2.90
N ILE A 72 10.18 13.56 2.80
CA ILE A 72 10.14 12.66 3.96
C ILE A 72 11.52 12.39 4.55
N GLY A 73 12.57 12.47 3.74
CA GLY A 73 13.96 12.29 4.20
C GLY A 73 14.47 13.41 5.10
N GLU A 74 13.85 14.59 5.05
CA GLU A 74 14.22 15.76 5.88
C GLU A 74 13.40 15.88 7.17
N LEU A 75 12.33 15.08 7.32
CA LEU A 75 11.48 15.12 8.49
C LEU A 75 12.18 14.50 9.71
N ASN A 76 12.04 15.14 10.86
CA ASN A 76 12.42 14.49 12.11
C ASN A 76 11.50 13.30 12.44
N VAL A 77 11.95 12.44 13.36
CA VAL A 77 11.26 11.18 13.71
C VAL A 77 9.78 11.41 14.10
N ASN A 78 9.48 12.45 14.87
CA ASN A 78 8.12 12.73 15.33
C ASN A 78 7.24 13.23 14.17
N ALA A 79 7.73 14.15 13.36
CA ALA A 79 7.00 14.68 12.20
C ALA A 79 6.72 13.57 11.16
N LEU A 80 7.68 12.66 10.95
CA LEU A 80 7.52 11.51 10.07
C LEU A 80 6.52 10.50 10.66
N ALA A 81 6.53 10.28 11.98
CA ALA A 81 5.56 9.41 12.64
C ALA A 81 4.14 9.98 12.55
N ASP A 82 3.96 11.29 12.81
CA ASP A 82 2.68 11.97 12.67
C ASP A 82 2.18 11.94 11.21
N LEU A 83 3.07 12.14 10.22
CA LEU A 83 2.73 12.05 8.80
C LEU A 83 2.24 10.64 8.40
N ARG A 84 2.95 9.59 8.85
CA ARG A 84 2.54 8.20 8.60
C ARG A 84 1.20 7.87 9.26
N LEU A 85 1.02 8.32 10.49
CA LEU A 85 -0.20 8.05 11.25
C LEU A 85 -1.44 8.70 10.61
N ASP A 86 -1.27 9.91 10.10
CA ASP A 86 -2.38 10.78 9.72
C ASP A 86 -2.68 10.79 8.22
N ASP A 87 -1.66 10.69 7.36
CA ASP A 87 -1.80 10.88 5.92
C ASP A 87 -1.49 9.62 5.11
N MET A 88 -0.95 8.56 5.75
CA MET A 88 -0.61 7.30 5.09
C MET A 88 -1.36 6.13 5.71
N GLY A 89 -1.92 5.26 4.87
CA GLY A 89 -2.47 3.97 5.28
C GLY A 89 -1.49 2.85 4.94
N PHE A 90 -1.41 1.82 5.78
CA PHE A 90 -0.52 0.68 5.56
C PHE A 90 -1.27 -0.64 5.61
N ILE A 91 -1.06 -1.47 4.59
CA ILE A 91 -1.55 -2.85 4.50
C ILE A 91 -0.34 -3.75 4.28
N PHE A 92 -0.12 -4.72 5.15
CA PHE A 92 1.01 -5.63 5.10
C PHE A 92 0.58 -7.04 4.75
N GLN A 93 1.46 -7.82 4.14
CA GLN A 93 1.27 -9.25 3.90
C GLN A 93 1.04 -10.00 5.22
N GLN A 94 1.85 -9.70 6.24
CA GLN A 94 1.59 -10.12 7.62
C GLN A 94 0.73 -9.04 8.27
N MET A 95 -0.46 -9.39 8.67
CA MET A 95 -1.51 -8.44 9.07
C MET A 95 -1.19 -7.60 10.32
N TYR A 96 -0.21 -8.04 11.14
CA TYR A 96 0.25 -7.36 12.38
C TYR A 96 -0.89 -6.86 13.27
N MET A 97 -1.88 -7.72 13.50
CA MET A 97 -2.94 -7.44 14.46
C MET A 97 -2.48 -7.79 15.88
N LEU A 98 -2.86 -6.97 16.85
CA LEU A 98 -2.57 -7.20 18.26
C LEU A 98 -3.52 -8.27 18.81
N LYS A 99 -2.96 -9.38 19.29
CA LYS A 99 -3.70 -10.58 19.72
C LYS A 99 -4.57 -10.40 20.96
N ASN A 100 -4.29 -9.39 21.76
CA ASN A 100 -5.01 -9.07 23.00
C ASN A 100 -6.08 -8.00 22.83
N LEU A 101 -6.39 -7.63 21.59
CA LEU A 101 -7.42 -6.66 21.24
C LEU A 101 -8.46 -7.31 20.31
N THR A 102 -9.70 -6.85 20.41
CA THR A 102 -10.76 -7.21 19.46
C THR A 102 -10.43 -6.70 18.05
N VAL A 103 -11.16 -7.17 17.06
CA VAL A 103 -11.02 -6.69 15.68
C VAL A 103 -11.25 -5.18 15.60
N VAL A 104 -12.32 -4.66 16.21
CA VAL A 104 -12.61 -3.22 16.19
C VAL A 104 -11.56 -2.41 16.93
N ASP A 105 -11.04 -2.89 18.06
CA ASP A 105 -9.99 -2.19 18.80
C ASP A 105 -8.69 -2.08 17.99
N ASN A 106 -8.32 -3.13 17.26
CA ASN A 106 -7.20 -3.08 16.31
C ASN A 106 -7.41 -2.02 15.20
N ILE A 107 -8.64 -1.90 14.69
CA ILE A 107 -8.98 -0.95 13.64
C ILE A 107 -8.87 0.49 14.13
N ILE A 108 -9.39 0.78 15.33
CA ILE A 108 -9.49 2.15 15.84
C ILE A 108 -8.22 2.64 16.56
N LEU A 109 -7.30 1.74 16.89
CA LEU A 109 -6.06 2.07 17.62
C LEU A 109 -5.27 3.24 17.01
N PRO A 110 -5.04 3.32 15.68
CA PRO A 110 -4.32 4.46 15.10
C PRO A 110 -5.05 5.79 15.33
N ALA A 111 -6.38 5.80 15.36
CA ALA A 111 -7.15 7.03 15.57
C ALA A 111 -6.97 7.61 16.98
N TYR A 112 -6.72 6.78 17.99
CA TYR A 112 -6.40 7.26 19.33
C TYR A 112 -5.01 7.89 19.45
N GLN A 113 -4.11 7.58 18.55
CA GLN A 113 -2.76 8.14 18.53
C GLN A 113 -2.67 9.42 17.70
N SER A 114 -3.65 9.67 16.81
CA SER A 114 -3.68 10.85 15.94
C SER A 114 -3.91 12.13 16.77
N LYS A 115 -3.12 13.15 16.44
CA LYS A 115 -3.25 14.50 17.03
C LYS A 115 -4.15 15.43 16.20
N LYS A 116 -4.68 14.96 15.06
CA LYS A 116 -5.49 15.80 14.14
C LYS A 116 -6.85 16.25 14.68
N GLY A 117 -7.32 15.66 15.76
CA GLY A 117 -8.59 16.06 16.35
C GLY A 117 -8.74 15.52 17.77
N ASP A 118 -9.31 16.33 18.62
CA ASP A 118 -9.78 15.92 19.96
C ASP A 118 -11.13 15.18 19.78
N GLU A 119 -11.09 14.02 19.09
CA GLU A 119 -12.29 13.24 18.86
C GLU A 119 -12.63 12.36 20.05
N SER A 120 -13.90 12.40 20.47
CA SER A 120 -14.37 11.53 21.53
C SER A 120 -14.25 10.04 21.11
N ARG A 121 -13.96 9.17 22.09
CA ARG A 121 -13.90 7.72 21.89
C ARG A 121 -15.12 7.17 21.14
N LYS A 122 -16.31 7.71 21.44
CA LYS A 122 -17.57 7.32 20.79
C LYS A 122 -17.58 7.63 19.28
N LYS A 123 -17.00 8.77 18.86
CA LYS A 123 -16.90 9.13 17.44
C LYS A 123 -15.91 8.22 16.69
N ILE A 124 -14.76 7.94 17.30
CA ILE A 124 -13.74 7.05 16.75
C ILE A 124 -14.31 5.64 16.56
N LEU A 125 -14.96 5.10 17.60
CA LEU A 125 -15.60 3.79 17.55
C LEU A 125 -16.65 3.72 16.43
N ARG A 126 -17.52 4.72 16.34
CA ARG A 126 -18.55 4.79 15.29
C ARG A 126 -17.91 4.78 13.90
N ARG A 127 -16.85 5.59 13.67
CA ARG A 127 -16.12 5.61 12.40
C ARG A 127 -15.52 4.25 12.06
N GLY A 128 -14.92 3.56 13.03
CA GLY A 128 -14.42 2.19 12.85
C GLY A 128 -15.52 1.21 12.46
N GLN A 129 -16.66 1.26 13.16
CA GLN A 129 -17.82 0.41 12.84
C GLN A 129 -18.42 0.75 11.46
N ASP A 130 -18.46 2.02 11.06
CA ASP A 130 -18.94 2.42 9.73
C ASP A 130 -18.04 1.88 8.62
N LEU A 131 -16.71 1.91 8.81
CA LEU A 131 -15.75 1.26 7.90
C LEU A 131 -15.97 -0.26 7.84
N MET A 132 -16.18 -0.92 8.99
CA MET A 132 -16.47 -2.35 9.04
C MET A 132 -17.77 -2.71 8.30
N ARG A 133 -18.83 -1.89 8.43
CA ARG A 133 -20.09 -2.07 7.66
C ARG A 133 -19.84 -1.93 6.16
N LYS A 134 -19.08 -0.89 5.76
CA LYS A 134 -18.74 -0.65 4.35
C LYS A 134 -17.98 -1.84 3.74
N LEU A 135 -17.09 -2.49 4.50
CA LEU A 135 -16.32 -3.64 4.06
C LEU A 135 -16.98 -5.01 4.39
N GLY A 136 -18.23 -5.03 4.87
CA GLY A 136 -18.99 -6.26 5.12
C GLY A 136 -18.41 -7.16 6.20
N ILE A 137 -17.87 -6.57 7.28
CA ILE A 137 -17.25 -7.31 8.41
C ILE A 137 -17.71 -6.80 9.79
N ILE A 138 -18.86 -6.12 9.88
CA ILE A 138 -19.33 -5.57 11.16
C ILE A 138 -19.64 -6.65 12.19
N GLU A 139 -20.05 -7.83 11.72
CA GLU A 139 -20.43 -8.98 12.55
C GLU A 139 -19.27 -9.53 13.38
N ILE A 140 -18.01 -9.26 12.96
CA ILE A 140 -16.81 -9.72 13.69
C ILE A 140 -16.20 -8.62 14.58
N SER A 141 -16.91 -7.52 14.83
CA SER A 141 -16.41 -6.36 15.57
C SER A 141 -15.76 -6.72 16.89
N ASP A 142 -16.43 -7.52 17.69
CA ASP A 142 -16.05 -7.87 19.04
C ASP A 142 -15.29 -9.21 19.15
N ASN A 143 -15.04 -9.88 18.01
CA ASN A 143 -14.31 -11.14 17.95
C ASN A 143 -12.84 -10.95 18.28
N ASP A 144 -12.23 -12.03 18.81
CA ASP A 144 -10.78 -12.19 18.85
C ASP A 144 -10.25 -12.40 17.43
N ILE A 145 -9.04 -11.89 17.14
CA ILE A 145 -8.43 -12.03 15.82
C ILE A 145 -8.17 -13.49 15.40
N ASN A 146 -8.11 -14.42 16.34
CA ASN A 146 -7.95 -15.86 16.07
C ASN A 146 -9.27 -16.56 15.69
N GLU A 147 -10.41 -15.89 15.86
CA GLU A 147 -11.75 -16.42 15.59
C GLU A 147 -12.28 -16.06 14.19
N VAL A 148 -11.50 -15.31 13.41
CA VAL A 148 -11.92 -14.77 12.13
C VAL A 148 -11.12 -15.34 10.96
N SER A 149 -11.74 -15.39 9.79
CA SER A 149 -11.08 -15.87 8.58
C SER A 149 -9.99 -14.90 8.08
N GLY A 150 -9.01 -15.41 7.32
CA GLY A 150 -7.95 -14.58 6.73
C GLY A 150 -8.48 -13.44 5.86
N GLY A 151 -9.54 -13.68 5.08
CA GLY A 151 -10.18 -12.63 4.26
C GLY A 151 -10.87 -11.55 5.09
N GLN A 152 -11.56 -11.94 6.18
CA GLN A 152 -12.15 -10.98 7.14
C GLN A 152 -11.05 -10.16 7.82
N LEU A 153 -9.98 -10.82 8.25
CA LEU A 153 -8.86 -10.14 8.90
C LEU A 153 -8.15 -9.17 7.95
N GLN A 154 -8.01 -9.52 6.68
CA GLN A 154 -7.44 -8.62 5.68
C GLN A 154 -8.33 -7.40 5.44
N ARG A 155 -9.66 -7.57 5.38
CA ARG A 155 -10.59 -6.43 5.31
C ARG A 155 -10.53 -5.56 6.57
N ALA A 156 -10.31 -6.15 7.75
CA ALA A 156 -10.04 -5.38 8.96
C ALA A 156 -8.73 -4.59 8.88
N CYS A 157 -7.67 -5.12 8.23
CA CYS A 157 -6.44 -4.36 7.95
C CYS A 157 -6.71 -3.16 7.03
N ILE A 158 -7.58 -3.32 6.03
CA ILE A 158 -8.02 -2.19 5.19
C ILE A 158 -8.77 -1.16 6.03
N CYS A 159 -9.72 -1.56 6.88
CA CYS A 159 -10.39 -0.64 7.81
C CYS A 159 -9.38 0.13 8.68
N ARG A 160 -8.39 -0.59 9.25
CA ARG A 160 -7.33 0.02 10.06
C ARG A 160 -6.51 1.04 9.26
N SER A 161 -6.16 0.73 8.02
CA SER A 161 -5.42 1.65 7.16
C SER A 161 -6.21 2.91 6.82
N MET A 162 -7.54 2.82 6.79
CA MET A 162 -8.46 3.91 6.42
C MET A 162 -8.97 4.74 7.59
N ILE A 163 -8.73 4.34 8.85
CA ILE A 163 -9.38 4.95 10.02
C ILE A 163 -9.11 6.45 10.17
N ASN A 164 -7.94 6.93 9.74
CA ASN A 164 -7.56 8.34 9.77
C ASN A 164 -7.76 9.07 8.44
N ASN A 165 -8.50 8.49 7.48
CA ASN A 165 -8.72 9.03 6.14
C ASN A 165 -7.41 9.41 5.42
N PRO A 166 -6.52 8.45 5.18
CA PRO A 166 -5.22 8.72 4.59
C PRO A 166 -5.35 9.24 3.17
N LYS A 167 -4.39 10.04 2.73
CA LYS A 167 -4.28 10.51 1.35
C LYS A 167 -3.77 9.41 0.41
N MET A 168 -2.96 8.50 0.95
CA MET A 168 -2.35 7.41 0.19
C MET A 168 -2.24 6.14 1.02
N ILE A 169 -2.50 5.00 0.39
CA ILE A 169 -2.31 3.66 0.95
C ILE A 169 -1.07 3.02 0.32
N PHE A 170 -0.21 2.47 1.18
CA PHE A 170 0.91 1.62 0.82
C PHE A 170 0.58 0.17 1.20
N ALA A 171 0.50 -0.73 0.20
CA ALA A 171 0.10 -2.11 0.39
C ALA A 171 1.21 -3.07 -0.07
N ASP A 172 1.75 -3.84 0.86
CA ASP A 172 2.77 -4.86 0.58
C ASP A 172 2.11 -6.23 0.51
N GLU A 173 1.99 -6.80 -0.70
CA GLU A 173 1.35 -8.09 -0.99
C GLU A 173 -0.04 -8.24 -0.32
N PRO A 174 -1.00 -7.31 -0.56
CA PRO A 174 -2.26 -7.26 0.20
C PRO A 174 -3.14 -8.51 0.05
N THR A 175 -2.83 -9.36 -0.92
CA THR A 175 -3.57 -10.60 -1.23
C THR A 175 -2.74 -11.87 -1.11
N GLY A 176 -1.44 -11.76 -0.78
CA GLY A 176 -0.47 -12.86 -0.89
C GLY A 176 -0.74 -14.07 0.03
N ALA A 177 -1.52 -13.91 1.10
CA ALA A 177 -1.89 -14.98 2.03
C ALA A 177 -3.34 -15.49 1.84
N LEU A 178 -4.05 -15.03 0.79
CA LEU A 178 -5.47 -15.28 0.59
C LEU A 178 -5.73 -16.28 -0.54
N ASN A 179 -6.87 -17.01 -0.45
CA ASN A 179 -7.38 -17.74 -1.59
C ASN A 179 -7.94 -16.77 -2.65
N ARG A 180 -8.23 -17.28 -3.86
CA ARG A 180 -8.65 -16.48 -5.00
C ARG A 180 -9.89 -15.61 -4.71
N THR A 181 -10.92 -16.18 -4.11
CA THR A 181 -12.17 -15.45 -3.81
C THR A 181 -11.92 -14.28 -2.85
N ALA A 182 -11.22 -14.53 -1.74
CA ALA A 182 -10.86 -13.50 -0.78
C ALA A 182 -9.92 -12.43 -1.38
N SER A 183 -9.00 -12.83 -2.28
CA SER A 183 -8.16 -11.91 -3.03
C SER A 183 -8.98 -10.96 -3.92
N ASP A 184 -9.95 -11.50 -4.66
CA ASP A 184 -10.83 -10.70 -5.53
C ASP A 184 -11.71 -9.74 -4.70
N GLU A 185 -12.21 -10.17 -3.54
CA GLU A 185 -12.95 -9.30 -2.61
C GLU A 185 -12.08 -8.15 -2.10
N VAL A 186 -10.87 -8.44 -1.61
CA VAL A 186 -9.92 -7.43 -1.12
C VAL A 186 -9.56 -6.42 -2.20
N MET A 187 -9.27 -6.89 -3.41
CA MET A 187 -8.97 -5.99 -4.54
C MET A 187 -10.17 -5.14 -4.94
N SER A 188 -11.38 -5.70 -4.88
CA SER A 188 -12.61 -4.93 -5.16
C SER A 188 -12.79 -3.78 -4.15
N GLU A 189 -12.49 -4.01 -2.87
CA GLU A 189 -12.54 -2.95 -1.87
C GLU A 189 -11.45 -1.89 -2.07
N LEU A 190 -10.22 -2.29 -2.41
CA LEU A 190 -9.15 -1.34 -2.72
C LEU A 190 -9.47 -0.47 -3.95
N ILE A 191 -10.09 -1.05 -4.99
CA ILE A 191 -10.54 -0.32 -6.17
C ILE A 191 -11.62 0.71 -5.79
N LYS A 192 -12.61 0.34 -4.96
CA LYS A 192 -13.65 1.27 -4.49
C LYS A 192 -13.03 2.45 -3.71
N ILE A 193 -12.09 2.17 -2.82
CA ILE A 193 -11.35 3.19 -2.05
C ILE A 193 -10.58 4.12 -2.99
N ASN A 194 -9.94 3.57 -4.04
CA ASN A 194 -9.23 4.37 -5.03
C ASN A 194 -10.18 5.25 -5.85
N LEU A 195 -11.33 4.72 -6.29
CA LEU A 195 -12.36 5.48 -7.00
C LEU A 195 -12.95 6.62 -6.16
N GLU A 196 -12.89 6.53 -4.84
CA GLU A 196 -13.24 7.62 -3.91
C GLU A 196 -12.14 8.69 -3.78
N GLY A 197 -11.00 8.52 -4.48
CA GLY A 197 -9.93 9.49 -4.59
C GLY A 197 -8.67 9.17 -3.78
N THR A 198 -8.63 8.08 -2.99
CA THR A 198 -7.43 7.68 -2.26
C THR A 198 -6.38 7.13 -3.23
N THR A 199 -5.16 7.68 -3.20
CA THR A 199 -4.01 7.16 -3.97
C THR A 199 -3.56 5.82 -3.41
N ILE A 200 -3.18 4.84 -4.26
CA ILE A 200 -2.72 3.52 -3.80
C ILE A 200 -1.44 3.13 -4.51
N MET A 201 -0.42 2.75 -3.74
CA MET A 201 0.77 2.05 -4.22
C MET A 201 0.78 0.65 -3.63
N LEU A 202 0.72 -0.37 -4.46
CA LEU A 202 0.77 -1.76 -4.00
C LEU A 202 1.94 -2.51 -4.60
N VAL A 203 2.52 -3.40 -3.82
CA VAL A 203 3.52 -4.39 -4.26
C VAL A 203 2.81 -5.71 -4.48
N THR A 204 3.06 -6.36 -5.61
CA THR A 204 2.55 -7.71 -5.87
C THR A 204 3.42 -8.46 -6.87
N HIS A 205 3.38 -9.79 -6.82
CA HIS A 205 3.89 -10.68 -7.83
C HIS A 205 2.77 -11.31 -8.68
N ASP A 206 1.50 -11.04 -8.36
CA ASP A 206 0.33 -11.55 -9.09
C ASP A 206 -0.07 -10.59 -10.22
N VAL A 207 0.06 -11.06 -11.48
CA VAL A 207 -0.32 -10.32 -12.68
C VAL A 207 -1.81 -9.92 -12.66
N LYS A 208 -2.70 -10.77 -12.09
CA LYS A 208 -4.14 -10.47 -12.01
C LYS A 208 -4.44 -9.32 -11.07
N VAL A 209 -3.67 -9.22 -9.98
CA VAL A 209 -3.75 -8.10 -9.04
C VAL A 209 -3.23 -6.83 -9.72
N ALA A 210 -2.06 -6.89 -10.34
CA ALA A 210 -1.45 -5.76 -11.02
C ALA A 210 -2.29 -5.25 -12.20
N ALA A 211 -2.95 -6.13 -12.96
CA ALA A 211 -3.82 -5.77 -14.08
C ALA A 211 -5.08 -4.97 -13.66
N LYS A 212 -5.40 -4.94 -12.36
CA LYS A 212 -6.49 -4.12 -11.81
C LYS A 212 -6.05 -2.68 -11.49
N CYS A 213 -4.74 -2.37 -11.56
CA CYS A 213 -4.18 -1.05 -11.32
C CYS A 213 -4.18 -0.20 -12.60
N SER A 214 -4.02 1.12 -12.46
CA SER A 214 -3.89 2.05 -13.59
C SER A 214 -2.56 1.89 -14.31
N ARG A 215 -1.49 1.61 -13.54
CA ARG A 215 -0.11 1.53 -14.04
C ARG A 215 0.71 0.52 -13.25
N VAL A 216 1.68 -0.08 -13.92
CA VAL A 216 2.64 -1.01 -13.34
C VAL A 216 4.06 -0.46 -13.47
N LEU A 217 4.80 -0.44 -12.37
CA LEU A 217 6.25 -0.20 -12.33
C LEU A 217 6.95 -1.55 -12.20
N TYR A 218 7.87 -1.84 -13.11
CA TYR A 218 8.65 -3.09 -13.09
C TYR A 218 10.04 -2.83 -12.55
N ILE A 219 10.36 -3.42 -11.40
CA ILE A 219 11.65 -3.26 -10.71
C ILE A 219 12.48 -4.54 -10.79
N VAL A 220 13.74 -4.42 -11.22
CA VAL A 220 14.73 -5.50 -11.25
C VAL A 220 16.05 -4.97 -10.68
N ASP A 221 16.67 -5.75 -9.79
CA ASP A 221 17.97 -5.43 -9.17
C ASP A 221 18.05 -4.01 -8.60
N GLY A 222 16.95 -3.54 -8.01
CA GLY A 222 16.87 -2.24 -7.37
C GLY A 222 16.68 -1.04 -8.30
N ASN A 223 16.37 -1.26 -9.60
CA ASN A 223 16.09 -0.21 -10.58
C ASN A 223 14.71 -0.40 -11.22
N ILE A 224 14.00 0.69 -11.51
CA ILE A 224 12.82 0.64 -12.40
C ILE A 224 13.32 0.39 -13.82
N LYS A 225 12.92 -0.73 -14.40
CA LYS A 225 13.27 -1.16 -15.76
C LYS A 225 12.26 -0.74 -16.79
N GLY A 226 11.01 -0.55 -16.38
CA GLY A 226 9.94 -0.13 -17.27
C GLY A 226 8.68 0.24 -16.51
N GLU A 227 7.80 0.93 -17.21
CA GLU A 227 6.47 1.29 -16.77
C GLU A 227 5.44 0.87 -17.82
N TYR A 228 4.33 0.28 -17.39
CA TYR A 228 3.22 -0.09 -18.26
C TYR A 228 1.95 0.62 -17.82
N ASN A 229 1.37 1.43 -18.71
CA ASN A 229 0.14 2.17 -18.43
C ASN A 229 -1.06 1.37 -18.95
N LEU A 230 -1.88 0.88 -18.02
CA LEU A 230 -3.07 0.09 -18.32
C LEU A 230 -4.30 0.94 -18.68
N ASP A 231 -4.31 2.23 -18.33
CA ASP A 231 -5.43 3.12 -18.67
C ASP A 231 -5.40 3.56 -20.15
N ASN A 232 -4.23 3.48 -20.80
CA ASN A 232 -4.11 3.76 -22.24
C ASN A 232 -4.78 2.69 -23.12
N ALA A 233 -5.11 1.54 -22.54
CA ALA A 233 -5.73 0.42 -23.25
C ALA A 233 -7.24 0.63 -23.58
N GLY A 234 -7.84 1.76 -23.13
CA GLY A 234 -9.25 2.10 -23.33
C GLY A 234 -10.19 1.49 -22.28
N SER A 235 -11.26 2.20 -21.94
CA SER A 235 -12.25 1.82 -20.92
C SER A 235 -13.03 0.51 -21.22
N ASP A 236 -12.95 0.01 -22.46
CA ASP A 236 -13.74 -1.11 -22.96
C ASP A 236 -13.00 -2.44 -23.00
N ILE A 237 -11.73 -2.47 -22.55
CA ILE A 237 -10.93 -3.73 -22.54
C ILE A 237 -11.38 -4.62 -21.39
N ARG A 238 -11.71 -5.86 -21.74
CA ARG A 238 -12.10 -6.88 -20.74
C ARG A 238 -10.95 -7.17 -19.78
N PRO A 239 -11.23 -7.46 -18.49
CA PRO A 239 -10.18 -7.74 -17.50
C PRO A 239 -9.17 -8.81 -17.95
N ILE A 240 -9.62 -9.84 -18.66
CA ILE A 240 -8.76 -10.91 -19.16
C ILE A 240 -7.78 -10.43 -20.26
N GLU A 241 -8.16 -9.43 -21.02
CA GLU A 241 -7.30 -8.83 -22.04
C GLU A 241 -6.23 -7.96 -21.40
N ARG A 242 -6.58 -7.18 -20.36
CA ARG A 242 -5.60 -6.42 -19.56
C ARG A 242 -4.55 -7.35 -18.92
N GLU A 243 -4.98 -8.48 -18.34
CA GLU A 243 -4.06 -9.48 -17.78
C GLU A 243 -3.11 -10.03 -18.86
N ARG A 244 -3.64 -10.34 -20.05
CA ARG A 244 -2.85 -10.88 -21.16
C ARG A 244 -1.83 -9.87 -21.69
N GLU A 245 -2.24 -8.64 -21.90
CA GLU A 245 -1.34 -7.57 -22.37
C GLU A 245 -0.23 -7.29 -21.36
N LEU A 246 -0.58 -7.16 -20.08
CA LEU A 246 0.41 -6.98 -19.01
C LEU A 246 1.38 -8.15 -18.95
N ASN A 247 0.87 -9.40 -19.05
CA ASN A 247 1.73 -10.58 -19.01
C ASN A 247 2.70 -10.61 -20.19
N ASN A 248 2.24 -10.28 -21.40
CA ASN A 248 3.11 -10.22 -22.58
C ASN A 248 4.23 -9.20 -22.39
N TRP A 249 3.87 -7.99 -21.93
CA TRP A 249 4.86 -6.96 -21.64
C TRP A 249 5.88 -7.38 -20.57
N LEU A 250 5.43 -8.03 -19.49
CA LEU A 250 6.32 -8.55 -18.44
C LEU A 250 7.28 -9.59 -19.00
N MET A 251 6.81 -10.50 -19.88
CA MET A 251 7.68 -11.49 -20.53
C MET A 251 8.75 -10.83 -21.42
N GLU A 252 8.41 -9.77 -22.15
CA GLU A 252 9.38 -8.97 -22.92
C GLU A 252 10.43 -8.31 -22.00
N MET A 253 10.02 -7.92 -20.79
CA MET A 253 10.90 -7.32 -19.77
C MET A 253 11.76 -8.34 -19.00
N GLY A 254 11.56 -9.66 -19.24
CA GLY A 254 12.31 -10.73 -18.60
C GLY A 254 11.72 -11.23 -17.27
N TRP A 255 10.40 -11.13 -17.13
CA TRP A 255 9.64 -11.68 -15.98
C TRP A 255 9.71 -13.21 -15.93
#